data_1d5261809291dff633779180d2596dac
#
_entry.id   1d5261809291dff633779180d2596dac
#
_cell.length_a   1.000
_cell.length_b   1.000
_cell.length_c   1.000
_cell.angle_alpha   90.00
_cell.angle_beta   90.00
_cell.angle_gamma   90.00
#
_symmetry.space_group_name_H-M   'P 1'
#
loop_
_entity.id
_entity.type
_entity.pdbx_description
1 polymer ?
#
loop_
_entity_poly.entity_id
_entity_poly.type
_entity_poly.pdbx_seq_one_letter_code
_entity_poly.pdbx_strand_id
1 'polypeptide(L)'
;MNLVNVAVKIDLSFDVHFHLVTIHPWADGNGRMSRLLMNQLQFEFGIILININKEHKAKYIEALIATRENDDMETFRNFMFDEHIRNLEQMIHNYQSSIADEGIQTDNDVPVNVPIK
;
A
#
# COMPACT_ATOMS: atom_id res chain seq x y z
N MET A 1 -18.03 7.56 4.64
CA MET A 1 -17.33 7.32 3.37
C MET A 1 -17.86 6.06 2.72
N ASN A 2 -18.05 6.14 1.42
CA ASN A 2 -18.63 5.04 0.66
C ASN A 2 -17.52 4.07 0.24
N LEU A 3 -17.74 2.77 0.39
CA LEU A 3 -16.73 1.76 0.05
C LEU A 3 -16.36 1.79 -1.44
N VAL A 4 -17.30 2.11 -2.30
CA VAL A 4 -17.04 2.22 -3.74
C VAL A 4 -16.03 3.36 -3.99
N ASN A 5 -16.20 4.48 -3.30
CA ASN A 5 -15.28 5.60 -3.44
C ASN A 5 -13.87 5.23 -2.94
N VAL A 6 -13.79 4.46 -1.86
CA VAL A 6 -12.49 4.01 -1.34
C VAL A 6 -11.80 3.13 -2.36
N ALA A 7 -12.52 2.16 -2.93
CA ALA A 7 -11.94 1.26 -3.92
C ALA A 7 -11.45 2.00 -5.15
N VAL A 8 -12.23 2.97 -5.63
CA VAL A 8 -11.85 3.76 -6.80
C VAL A 8 -10.58 4.57 -6.51
N LYS A 9 -10.49 5.15 -5.31
CA LYS A 9 -9.32 5.94 -4.93
C LYS A 9 -8.07 5.09 -4.81
N ILE A 10 -8.20 3.88 -4.26
CA ILE A 10 -7.08 2.96 -4.16
C ILE A 10 -6.59 2.60 -5.56
N ASP A 11 -7.49 2.22 -6.45
CA ASP A 11 -7.13 1.87 -7.83
C ASP A 11 -6.50 3.04 -8.54
N LEU A 12 -6.99 4.25 -8.33
CA LEU A 12 -6.43 5.43 -8.95
C LEU A 12 -4.98 5.64 -8.54
N SER A 13 -4.67 5.45 -7.26
CA SER A 13 -3.30 5.61 -6.78
C SER A 13 -2.36 4.60 -7.43
N PHE A 14 -2.81 3.35 -7.59
CA PHE A 14 -2.02 2.32 -8.26
C PHE A 14 -1.84 2.64 -9.74
N ASP A 15 -2.89 3.12 -10.40
CA ASP A 15 -2.84 3.46 -11.82
C ASP A 15 -1.85 4.59 -12.08
N VAL A 16 -1.83 5.59 -11.23
CA VAL A 16 -0.88 6.70 -11.37
C VAL A 16 0.56 6.17 -11.29
N HIS A 17 0.81 5.27 -10.35
CA HIS A 17 2.14 4.67 -10.23
C HIS A 17 2.51 3.90 -11.51
N PHE A 18 1.59 3.08 -12.01
CA PHE A 18 1.84 2.28 -13.19
C PHE A 18 2.14 3.15 -14.41
N HIS A 19 1.33 4.17 -14.63
CA HIS A 19 1.49 5.02 -15.80
C HIS A 19 2.79 5.82 -15.73
N LEU A 20 3.13 6.34 -14.56
CA LEU A 20 4.37 7.11 -14.43
C LEU A 20 5.61 6.26 -14.63
N VAL A 21 5.60 5.03 -14.10
CA VAL A 21 6.71 4.12 -14.29
C VAL A 21 6.83 3.71 -15.76
N THR A 22 5.70 3.59 -16.44
CA THR A 22 5.68 3.17 -17.85
C THR A 22 6.12 4.30 -18.78
N ILE A 23 5.68 5.52 -18.52
CA ILE A 23 5.98 6.68 -19.36
C ILE A 23 7.43 7.13 -19.21
N HIS A 24 8.01 6.94 -18.03
CA HIS A 24 9.37 7.38 -17.74
C HIS A 24 9.56 8.88 -18.05
N PRO A 25 8.78 9.77 -17.39
CA PRO A 25 8.84 11.20 -17.73
C PRO A 25 10.14 11.89 -17.32
N TRP A 26 10.92 11.27 -16.43
CA TRP A 26 12.17 11.85 -15.93
C TRP A 26 13.35 11.05 -16.45
N ALA A 27 14.53 11.69 -16.48
CA ALA A 27 15.74 11.00 -16.95
C ALA A 27 16.15 9.90 -15.98
N ASP A 28 15.88 10.08 -14.67
CA ASP A 28 16.26 9.13 -13.64
C ASP A 28 15.26 9.23 -12.51
N GLY A 29 15.19 8.21 -11.67
CA GLY A 29 14.36 8.21 -10.48
C GLY A 29 12.88 8.01 -10.74
N ASN A 30 12.50 7.47 -11.90
CA ASN A 30 11.08 7.28 -12.24
C ASN A 30 10.37 6.38 -11.24
N GLY A 31 11.02 5.31 -10.79
CA GLY A 31 10.42 4.42 -9.81
C GLY A 31 10.21 5.12 -8.48
N ARG A 32 11.20 5.90 -8.03
CA ARG A 32 11.10 6.63 -6.76
C ARG A 32 9.99 7.67 -6.82
N MET A 33 9.95 8.45 -7.91
CA MET A 33 8.96 9.52 -8.05
C MET A 33 7.55 8.96 -8.20
N SER A 34 7.39 7.86 -8.95
CA SER A 34 6.06 7.26 -9.10
C SER A 34 5.57 6.68 -7.78
N ARG A 35 6.45 6.11 -6.97
CA ARG A 35 6.04 5.64 -5.64
C ARG A 35 5.70 6.79 -4.72
N LEU A 36 6.48 7.88 -4.78
CA LEU A 36 6.21 9.05 -3.97
C LEU A 36 4.86 9.67 -4.31
N LEU A 37 4.54 9.79 -5.59
CA LEU A 37 3.25 10.34 -6.01
C LEU A 37 2.10 9.41 -5.65
N MET A 38 2.29 8.10 -5.80
CA MET A 38 1.30 7.13 -5.37
C MET A 38 1.00 7.29 -3.88
N ASN A 39 2.06 7.37 -3.07
CA ASN A 39 1.91 7.50 -1.62
C ASN A 39 1.27 8.85 -1.26
N GLN A 40 1.59 9.90 -2.00
CA GLN A 40 0.97 11.21 -1.77
C GLN A 40 -0.54 11.15 -2.01
N LEU A 41 -0.96 10.50 -3.08
CA LEU A 41 -2.38 10.33 -3.35
C LEU A 41 -3.05 9.49 -2.27
N GLN A 42 -2.39 8.42 -1.84
CA GLN A 42 -2.94 7.57 -0.78
C GLN A 42 -3.11 8.37 0.51
N PHE A 43 -2.14 9.21 0.83
CA PHE A 43 -2.22 10.08 2.00
C PHE A 43 -3.39 11.06 1.86
N GLU A 44 -3.53 11.70 0.69
CA GLU A 44 -4.62 12.64 0.44
C GLU A 44 -5.99 11.99 0.54
N PHE A 45 -6.08 10.72 0.14
CA PHE A 45 -7.34 9.98 0.19
C PHE A 45 -7.61 9.37 1.56
N GLY A 46 -6.70 9.51 2.51
CA GLY A 46 -6.86 8.93 3.84
C GLY A 46 -6.63 7.43 3.87
N ILE A 47 -5.85 6.91 2.91
CA ILE A 47 -5.57 5.50 2.81
C ILE A 47 -4.20 5.23 3.40
N ILE A 48 -4.03 4.06 4.02
CA ILE A 48 -2.73 3.65 4.55
C ILE A 48 -1.74 3.49 3.40
N LEU A 49 -0.56 4.08 3.54
CA LEU A 49 0.44 4.06 2.48
C LEU A 49 0.96 2.64 2.28
N ILE A 50 1.15 2.27 1.00
CA ILE A 50 1.64 0.96 0.68
C ILE A 50 3.13 1.02 0.41
N ASN A 51 3.81 -0.02 0.80
CA ASN A 51 5.24 -0.15 0.57
C ASN A 51 5.52 -1.55 0.02
N ILE A 52 6.25 -1.63 -1.09
CA ILE A 52 6.56 -2.91 -1.72
C ILE A 52 7.83 -3.46 -1.08
N ASN A 53 7.74 -4.64 -0.48
CA ASN A 53 8.89 -5.27 0.16
C ASN A 53 9.94 -5.66 -0.85
N LYS A 54 11.21 -5.61 -0.43
CA LYS A 54 12.32 -6.01 -1.27
C LYS A 54 12.16 -7.43 -1.81
N GLU A 55 11.63 -8.31 -0.98
CA GLU A 55 11.46 -9.72 -1.37
C GLU A 55 10.45 -9.89 -2.48
N HIS A 56 9.56 -8.93 -2.66
CA HIS A 56 8.53 -9.01 -3.68
C HIS A 56 8.84 -8.16 -4.91
N LYS A 57 10.04 -7.62 -4.98
CA LYS A 57 10.39 -6.72 -6.09
C LYS A 57 10.36 -7.44 -7.43
N ALA A 58 10.82 -8.69 -7.48
CA ALA A 58 10.78 -9.45 -8.72
C ALA A 58 9.35 -9.65 -9.21
N LYS A 59 8.44 -9.97 -8.30
CA LYS A 59 7.02 -10.13 -8.63
C LYS A 59 6.40 -8.81 -9.06
N TYR A 60 6.82 -7.72 -8.46
CA TYR A 60 6.37 -6.39 -8.84
C TYR A 60 6.76 -6.09 -10.30
N ILE A 61 8.00 -6.36 -10.67
CA ILE A 61 8.47 -6.15 -12.04
C ILE A 61 7.71 -7.05 -13.02
N GLU A 62 7.49 -8.31 -12.64
CA GLU A 62 6.71 -9.24 -13.47
C GLU A 62 5.29 -8.72 -13.69
N ALA A 63 4.66 -8.18 -12.65
CA ALA A 63 3.33 -7.63 -12.76
C ALA A 63 3.28 -6.42 -13.69
N LEU A 64 4.29 -5.55 -13.62
CA LEU A 64 4.40 -4.40 -14.52
C LEU A 64 4.50 -4.86 -15.98
N ILE A 65 5.36 -5.84 -16.23
CA ILE A 65 5.58 -6.35 -17.59
C ILE A 65 4.32 -7.01 -18.11
N ALA A 66 3.71 -7.89 -17.32
CA ALA A 66 2.50 -8.60 -17.72
C ALA A 66 1.36 -7.64 -18.05
N THR A 67 1.21 -6.59 -17.23
CA THR A 67 0.18 -5.59 -17.44
C THR A 67 0.40 -4.86 -18.76
N ARG A 68 1.64 -4.51 -19.07
CA ARG A 68 1.96 -3.83 -20.33
C ARG A 68 1.74 -4.72 -21.53
N GLU A 69 2.15 -5.98 -21.44
CA GLU A 69 2.07 -6.90 -22.57
C GLU A 69 0.64 -7.30 -22.88
N ASN A 70 -0.19 -7.45 -21.85
CA ASN A 70 -1.56 -7.91 -22.03
C ASN A 70 -2.57 -6.77 -22.04
N ASP A 71 -2.11 -5.54 -21.84
CA ASP A 71 -2.96 -4.35 -21.77
C ASP A 71 -4.11 -4.57 -20.77
N ASP A 72 -3.79 -5.13 -19.61
CA ASP A 72 -4.77 -5.48 -18.60
C ASP A 72 -4.33 -4.96 -17.24
N MET A 73 -4.88 -3.82 -16.85
CA MET A 73 -4.53 -3.17 -15.58
C MET A 73 -4.88 -4.00 -14.36
N GLU A 74 -5.77 -4.96 -14.49
CA GLU A 74 -6.16 -5.79 -13.35
C GLU A 74 -5.00 -6.59 -12.79
N THR A 75 -4.07 -7.01 -13.65
CA THR A 75 -2.89 -7.75 -13.21
C THR A 75 -2.07 -6.93 -12.21
N PHE A 76 -1.79 -5.67 -12.56
CA PHE A 76 -1.02 -4.80 -11.69
C PHE A 76 -1.81 -4.41 -10.45
N ARG A 77 -3.08 -4.07 -10.61
CA ARG A 77 -3.94 -3.70 -9.48
C ARG A 77 -4.05 -4.83 -8.47
N ASN A 78 -4.22 -6.06 -8.94
CA ASN A 78 -4.29 -7.22 -8.06
C ASN A 78 -3.01 -7.44 -7.29
N PHE A 79 -1.86 -7.29 -7.96
CA PHE A 79 -0.58 -7.39 -7.28
C PHE A 79 -0.47 -6.32 -6.18
N MET A 80 -0.78 -5.08 -6.51
CA MET A 80 -0.66 -3.97 -5.56
C MET A 80 -1.65 -4.10 -4.41
N PHE A 81 -2.84 -4.60 -4.69
CA PHE A 81 -3.84 -4.81 -3.67
C PHE A 81 -3.40 -5.89 -2.69
N ASP A 82 -2.82 -6.98 -3.21
CA ASP A 82 -2.28 -8.04 -2.35
C ASP A 82 -1.14 -7.53 -1.49
N GLU A 83 -0.28 -6.67 -2.05
CA GLU A 83 0.80 -6.04 -1.27
C GLU A 83 0.23 -5.16 -0.18
N HIS A 84 -0.83 -4.43 -0.49
CA HIS A 84 -1.47 -3.56 0.49
C HIS A 84 -2.04 -4.38 1.66
N ILE A 85 -2.70 -5.49 1.35
CA ILE A 85 -3.24 -6.38 2.38
C ILE A 85 -2.12 -6.94 3.23
N ARG A 86 -1.01 -7.38 2.62
CA ARG A 86 0.13 -7.90 3.38
C ARG A 86 0.73 -6.83 4.30
N ASN A 87 0.81 -5.59 3.81
CA ASN A 87 1.27 -4.48 4.64
C ASN A 87 0.37 -4.27 5.85
N LEU A 88 -0.94 -4.29 5.63
CA LEU A 88 -1.90 -4.11 6.72
C LEU A 88 -1.79 -5.25 7.74
N GLU A 89 -1.69 -6.48 7.25
CA GLU A 89 -1.56 -7.64 8.14
C GLU A 89 -0.29 -7.56 8.96
N GLN A 90 0.82 -7.14 8.35
CA GLN A 90 2.08 -6.99 9.05
C GLN A 90 1.99 -5.90 10.11
N MET A 91 1.33 -4.79 9.80
CA MET A 91 1.13 -3.73 10.77
C MET A 91 0.32 -4.19 11.96
N ILE A 92 -0.74 -4.95 11.71
CA ILE A 92 -1.58 -5.50 12.78
C ILE A 92 -0.76 -6.46 13.64
N HIS A 93 0.00 -7.34 13.00
CA HIS A 93 0.84 -8.30 13.71
C HIS A 93 1.87 -7.58 14.58
N ASN A 94 2.52 -6.56 14.04
CA ASN A 94 3.52 -5.80 14.77
C ASN A 94 2.89 -5.08 15.98
N TYR A 95 1.71 -4.56 15.80
CA TYR A 95 1.00 -3.89 16.89
C TYR A 95 0.66 -4.89 18.01
N GLN A 96 0.15 -6.06 17.65
CA GLN A 96 -0.19 -7.09 18.63
C GLN A 96 1.04 -7.58 19.38
N SER A 97 2.15 -7.77 18.65
CA SER A 97 3.40 -8.19 19.27
C SER A 97 3.94 -7.12 20.22
N SER A 98 3.82 -5.88 19.85
CA SER A 98 4.24 -4.75 20.68
C SER A 98 3.46 -4.71 22.00
N ILE A 99 2.16 -4.92 21.93
CA ILE A 99 1.31 -4.95 23.12
C ILE A 99 1.71 -6.12 24.01
N ALA A 100 1.93 -7.28 23.43
CA ALA A 100 2.32 -8.47 24.18
C ALA A 100 3.68 -8.28 24.85
N ASP A 101 4.64 -7.69 24.12
CA ASP A 101 5.98 -7.47 24.67
C ASP A 101 5.97 -6.50 25.83
N GLU A 102 5.11 -5.52 25.81
CA GLU A 102 5.02 -4.56 26.89
C GLU A 102 4.38 -5.15 28.14
N GLY A 103 3.88 -6.32 27.98
CA GLY A 103 3.29 -7.01 29.10
C GLY A 103 2.09 -6.31 29.60
N ILE A 104 1.53 -5.60 28.89
CA ILE A 104 0.67 -4.80 29.35
C ILE A 104 -0.46 -5.26 29.59
N GLN A 105 -0.78 -5.17 30.16
CA GLN A 105 -1.73 -5.43 30.57
C GLN A 105 -2.57 -4.52 30.45
N THR A 106 -2.81 -4.17 29.87
CA THR A 106 -3.46 -3.28 29.59
C THR A 106 -4.75 -3.47 29.69
N ASP A 107 -5.08 -4.24 29.59
CA ASP A 107 -6.29 -4.52 29.72
C ASP A 107 -6.85 -4.00 30.74
N ASN A 108 -6.38 -3.72 31.45
CA ASN A 108 -6.91 -3.28 32.48
C ASN A 108 -6.95 -1.95 32.39
N ASP A 109 -6.44 -1.57 31.93
CA ASP A 109 -6.37 -0.34 31.93
C ASP A 109 -6.83 0.25 30.88
N VAL A 110 -6.96 0.08 30.58
CA VAL A 110 -7.38 0.73 29.74
C VAL A 110 -7.76 1.00 29.02
N PRO A 111 -7.92 1.19 29.13
CA PRO A 111 -8.40 1.55 28.50
C PRO A 111 -8.50 1.94 27.76
N VAL A 112 -8.53 2.00 27.88
CA VAL A 112 -8.75 2.39 27.42
C VAL A 112 -8.66 2.95 26.72
N ASN A 113 -8.65 3.17 26.83
CA ASN A 113 -8.78 3.71 26.36
C ASN A 113 -8.37 4.15 25.49
N VAL A 114 -8.25 4.07 25.40
CA VAL A 114 -8.05 4.40 24.78
C VAL A 114 -7.70 4.66 23.93
N PRO A 115 -7.67 4.73 23.65
CA PRO A 115 -7.65 4.98 22.94
C PRO A 115 -7.43 5.25 22.10
N ILE A 116 -7.52 5.26 21.91
CA ILE A 116 -7.67 5.57 21.47
C ILE A 116 -7.77 6.32 21.06
N LYS A 117 -7.85 6.65 21.18
CA LYS A 117 -8.28 7.26 21.26
C LYS A 117 -8.22 7.74 20.81
#